data_c0d64313ba56c8b817bb8b5912b10695
#
_entry.id   c0d64313ba56c8b817bb8b5912b10695
#
_cell.length_a   1.000
_cell.length_b   1.000
_cell.length_c   1.000
_cell.angle_alpha   90.00
_cell.angle_beta   90.00
_cell.angle_gamma   90.00
#
_symmetry.space_group_name_H-M   'P 1'
#
loop_
_entity.id
_entity.type
_entity.pdbx_description
1 polymer ?
#
loop_
_entity_poly.entity_id
_entity_poly.type
_entity_poly.pdbx_seq_one_letter_code
_entity_poly.pdbx_strand_id
1 'polypeptide(L)'
;SVIKEDIYEYLYFLNRECGNKKSSTARRLASLHGFYDYLVNQVNKLTENPTASIKPPKQDKVLPKYLTAEQSMDLLESTQYQSDFPERDYCMVVLFLNCGMRLSELVGMDLGDIDLEQRQIRLFGKGHKERMVYLNEACVEALQLYLAKRNTMEGLNPKEKAVFVTRRRKERISNRRVEQLVTGAMKAAGLKGFSTHKLRHTAATLMYQTGNVDILTLKQLLGHSSVGTTQIYTHLQEFQVRAAIEQNPLGTVTPEKARLDTTKRAAGENRGENNADSMDVEEAASPMEAFEGAANDGIRVDLSSMTGDKETV
;
A
#
# COMPACT_ATOMS: atom_id res chain seq x y z
N SER A 1 36.98 -2.87 21.67
CA SER A 1 35.77 -3.68 21.42
C SER A 1 34.56 -2.89 21.84
N VAL A 2 33.48 -2.94 21.07
CA VAL A 2 32.18 -2.33 21.45
C VAL A 2 31.51 -3.24 22.48
N ILE A 3 31.08 -2.65 23.58
CA ILE A 3 30.39 -3.36 24.65
C ILE A 3 28.90 -2.93 24.69
N LYS A 4 28.13 -3.60 25.51
CA LYS A 4 26.68 -3.35 25.63
C LYS A 4 26.35 -1.91 26.06
N GLU A 5 27.17 -1.35 26.93
CA GLU A 5 27.08 0.02 27.44
C GLU A 5 27.19 1.04 26.31
N ASP A 6 28.13 0.86 25.38
CA ASP A 6 28.30 1.75 24.21
C ASP A 6 27.01 1.78 23.35
N ILE A 7 26.33 0.63 23.24
CA ILE A 7 25.07 0.56 22.51
C ILE A 7 23.95 1.33 23.24
N TYR A 8 23.88 1.23 24.57
CA TYR A 8 22.92 2.04 25.35
C TYR A 8 23.19 3.53 25.23
N GLU A 9 24.44 3.97 25.29
CA GLU A 9 24.83 5.37 25.09
C GLU A 9 24.42 5.86 23.70
N TYR A 10 24.68 5.05 22.66
CA TYR A 10 24.25 5.36 21.30
C TYR A 10 22.72 5.47 21.17
N LEU A 11 21.96 4.56 21.75
CA LEU A 11 20.49 4.64 21.73
C LEU A 11 19.97 5.85 22.51
N TYR A 12 20.60 6.21 23.62
CA TYR A 12 20.29 7.40 24.38
C TYR A 12 20.57 8.68 23.58
N PHE A 13 21.74 8.76 22.95
CA PHE A 13 22.10 9.86 22.03
C PHE A 13 21.07 10.01 20.91
N LEU A 14 20.65 8.91 20.26
CA LEU A 14 19.65 8.95 19.21
C LEU A 14 18.31 9.54 19.67
N ASN A 15 17.91 9.23 20.91
CA ASN A 15 16.63 9.70 21.44
C ASN A 15 16.71 11.14 21.95
N ARG A 16 17.76 11.49 22.70
CA ARG A 16 17.88 12.79 23.39
C ARG A 16 18.47 13.88 22.50
N GLU A 17 19.60 13.58 21.84
CA GLU A 17 20.30 14.58 21.03
C GLU A 17 19.76 14.65 19.59
N CYS A 18 19.44 13.51 19.00
CA CYS A 18 18.92 13.48 17.63
C CYS A 18 17.39 13.57 17.51
N GLY A 19 16.65 13.54 18.63
CA GLY A 19 15.19 13.62 18.64
C GLY A 19 14.49 12.48 17.89
N ASN A 20 15.11 11.29 17.77
CA ASN A 20 14.56 10.19 17.02
C ASN A 20 13.30 9.61 17.67
N LYS A 21 12.31 9.26 16.81
CA LYS A 21 11.13 8.53 17.28
C LYS A 21 11.50 7.11 17.71
N LYS A 22 10.76 6.55 18.67
CA LYS A 22 10.93 5.16 19.17
C LYS A 22 11.06 4.13 18.04
N SER A 23 10.25 4.26 16.97
CA SER A 23 10.30 3.38 15.80
C SER A 23 11.61 3.48 15.00
N SER A 24 12.18 4.67 14.89
CA SER A 24 13.46 4.88 14.22
C SER A 24 14.61 4.29 15.04
N THR A 25 14.57 4.47 16.36
CA THR A 25 15.54 3.87 17.29
C THR A 25 15.46 2.35 17.27
N ALA A 26 14.26 1.78 17.29
CA ALA A 26 14.07 0.33 17.17
C ALA A 26 14.63 -0.23 15.86
N ARG A 27 14.42 0.47 14.73
CA ARG A 27 15.00 0.06 13.42
C ARG A 27 16.53 0.07 13.46
N ARG A 28 17.14 1.11 14.03
CA ARG A 28 18.61 1.19 14.14
C ARG A 28 19.18 0.08 15.03
N LEU A 29 18.49 -0.21 16.15
CA LEU A 29 18.86 -1.33 17.00
C LEU A 29 18.77 -2.66 16.25
N ALA A 30 17.70 -2.90 15.47
CA ALA A 30 17.57 -4.10 14.65
C ALA A 30 18.68 -4.22 13.59
N SER A 31 19.10 -3.11 12.99
CA SER A 31 20.24 -3.09 12.05
C SER A 31 21.57 -3.44 12.75
N LEU A 32 21.82 -2.92 13.96
CA LEU A 32 22.98 -3.27 14.76
C LEU A 32 22.93 -4.75 15.16
N HIS A 33 21.76 -5.23 15.57
CA HIS A 33 21.57 -6.65 15.92
C HIS A 33 21.96 -7.58 14.76
N GLY A 34 21.41 -7.32 13.57
CA GLY A 34 21.77 -8.10 12.38
C GLY A 34 23.26 -7.99 11.98
N PHE A 35 23.87 -6.82 12.17
CA PHE A 35 25.29 -6.61 11.90
C PHE A 35 26.17 -7.43 12.86
N TYR A 36 25.89 -7.38 14.16
CA TYR A 36 26.66 -8.15 15.15
C TYR A 36 26.39 -9.64 15.05
N ASP A 37 25.16 -10.07 14.74
CA ASP A 37 24.86 -11.48 14.44
C ASP A 37 25.67 -11.99 13.24
N TYR A 38 25.82 -11.17 12.20
CA TYR A 38 26.66 -11.49 11.05
C TYR A 38 28.15 -11.67 11.47
N LEU A 39 28.67 -10.76 12.31
CA LEU A 39 30.06 -10.84 12.79
C LEU A 39 30.30 -12.06 13.66
N VAL A 40 29.35 -12.49 14.45
CA VAL A 40 29.42 -13.69 15.30
C VAL A 40 29.26 -14.96 14.46
N ASN A 41 28.16 -15.04 13.68
CA ASN A 41 27.73 -16.33 13.10
C ASN A 41 28.32 -16.62 11.71
N GLN A 42 28.70 -15.56 10.95
CA GLN A 42 29.17 -15.73 9.57
C GLN A 42 30.69 -15.47 9.44
N VAL A 43 31.18 -14.47 10.14
CA VAL A 43 32.59 -14.04 10.00
C VAL A 43 33.48 -14.56 11.14
N ASN A 44 32.88 -15.03 12.23
CA ASN A 44 33.55 -15.51 13.45
C ASN A 44 34.57 -14.49 14.01
N LYS A 45 34.29 -13.19 13.87
CA LYS A 45 35.13 -12.09 14.40
C LYS A 45 34.83 -11.74 15.84
N LEU A 46 33.66 -12.11 16.33
CA LEU A 46 33.22 -11.88 17.70
C LEU A 46 32.69 -13.18 18.29
N THR A 47 32.86 -13.37 19.59
CA THR A 47 32.32 -14.51 20.33
C THR A 47 30.87 -14.29 20.74
N GLU A 48 30.49 -13.03 20.98
CA GLU A 48 29.14 -12.66 21.45
C GLU A 48 28.66 -11.43 20.76
N ASN A 49 27.31 -11.37 20.60
CA ASN A 49 26.62 -10.19 20.07
C ASN A 49 26.33 -9.20 21.24
N PRO A 50 26.94 -8.01 21.29
CA PRO A 50 26.71 -7.06 22.36
C PRO A 50 25.28 -6.50 22.41
N THR A 51 24.49 -6.70 21.36
CA THR A 51 23.08 -6.26 21.30
C THR A 51 22.08 -7.35 21.69
N ALA A 52 22.49 -8.61 21.86
CA ALA A 52 21.61 -9.78 22.05
C ALA A 52 20.59 -9.60 23.18
N SER A 53 20.99 -8.97 24.29
CA SER A 53 20.11 -8.75 25.45
C SER A 53 19.36 -7.41 25.43
N ILE A 54 19.56 -6.57 24.42
CA ILE A 54 18.95 -5.24 24.33
C ILE A 54 17.57 -5.33 23.69
N LYS A 55 16.54 -5.04 24.45
CA LYS A 55 15.15 -5.03 23.94
C LYS A 55 14.87 -3.71 23.22
N PRO A 56 14.19 -3.76 22.06
CA PRO A 56 13.75 -2.55 21.37
C PRO A 56 12.78 -1.75 22.26
N PRO A 57 12.77 -0.40 22.13
CA PRO A 57 11.82 0.42 22.85
C PRO A 57 10.39 0.02 22.47
N LYS A 58 9.51 -0.10 23.49
CA LYS A 58 8.09 -0.37 23.29
C LYS A 58 7.51 0.68 22.35
N GLN A 59 6.94 0.23 21.25
CA GLN A 59 6.26 1.11 20.28
C GLN A 59 4.81 1.26 20.73
N ASP A 60 4.32 2.50 20.69
CA ASP A 60 2.91 2.75 20.88
C ASP A 60 2.16 2.22 19.63
N LYS A 61 1.18 1.36 19.80
CA LYS A 61 0.30 0.90 18.71
C LYS A 61 -0.55 2.07 18.26
N VAL A 62 -0.14 2.75 17.21
CA VAL A 62 -0.95 3.80 16.58
C VAL A 62 -1.79 3.14 15.49
N LEU A 63 -3.11 3.26 15.60
CA LEU A 63 -4.02 2.77 14.56
C LEU A 63 -3.66 3.42 13.21
N PRO A 64 -3.56 2.63 12.13
CA PRO A 64 -3.25 3.15 10.81
C PRO A 64 -4.33 4.14 10.36
N LYS A 65 -3.92 5.35 10.03
CA LYS A 65 -4.84 6.34 9.44
C LYS A 65 -5.11 5.96 7.98
N TYR A 66 -6.38 5.88 7.62
CA TYR A 66 -6.86 5.72 6.25
C TYR A 66 -7.87 6.82 5.91
N LEU A 67 -8.13 7.05 4.64
CA LEU A 67 -9.14 8.01 4.17
C LEU A 67 -10.52 7.36 4.17
N THR A 68 -11.53 8.11 4.59
CA THR A 68 -12.93 7.72 4.34
C THR A 68 -13.24 7.76 2.83
N ALA A 69 -14.36 7.19 2.41
CA ALA A 69 -14.80 7.28 1.02
C ALA A 69 -14.93 8.75 0.57
N GLU A 70 -15.55 9.60 1.40
CA GLU A 70 -15.70 11.05 1.13
C GLU A 70 -14.34 11.75 0.98
N GLN A 71 -13.42 11.51 1.91
CA GLN A 71 -12.06 12.08 1.84
C GLN A 71 -11.29 11.60 0.60
N SER A 72 -11.56 10.36 0.16
CA SER A 72 -10.97 9.83 -1.07
C SER A 72 -11.55 10.52 -2.30
N MET A 73 -12.83 10.88 -2.28
CA MET A 73 -13.45 11.69 -3.31
C MET A 73 -12.86 13.12 -3.36
N ASP A 74 -12.72 13.78 -2.20
CA ASP A 74 -12.09 15.09 -2.10
C ASP A 74 -10.66 15.08 -2.69
N LEU A 75 -9.91 14.00 -2.43
CA LEU A 75 -8.58 13.83 -3.00
C LEU A 75 -8.62 13.68 -4.52
N LEU A 76 -9.50 12.83 -5.06
CA LEU A 76 -9.66 12.63 -6.50
C LEU A 76 -10.00 13.94 -7.21
N GLU A 77 -10.91 14.69 -6.64
CA GLU A 77 -11.31 15.99 -7.14
C GLU A 77 -10.13 16.98 -7.16
N SER A 78 -9.39 17.07 -6.06
CA SER A 78 -8.26 18.00 -5.95
C SER A 78 -7.18 17.77 -7.02
N THR A 79 -7.02 16.53 -7.51
CA THR A 79 -6.08 16.21 -8.59
C THR A 79 -6.47 16.84 -9.93
N GLN A 80 -7.75 17.12 -10.14
CA GLN A 80 -8.25 17.69 -11.39
C GLN A 80 -8.03 19.20 -11.45
N TYR A 81 -8.04 19.90 -10.31
CA TYR A 81 -7.95 21.37 -10.27
C TYR A 81 -6.55 21.88 -9.91
N GLN A 82 -5.75 21.10 -9.23
CA GLN A 82 -4.45 21.54 -8.69
C GLN A 82 -3.24 21.02 -9.47
N SER A 83 -3.47 20.33 -10.59
CA SER A 83 -2.41 19.71 -11.38
C SER A 83 -2.16 20.43 -12.70
N ASP A 84 -0.91 20.45 -13.14
CA ASP A 84 -0.50 20.84 -14.48
C ASP A 84 -0.68 19.71 -15.53
N PHE A 85 -1.04 18.52 -15.09
CA PHE A 85 -1.40 17.36 -15.90
C PHE A 85 -2.48 16.52 -15.21
N PRO A 86 -3.74 17.03 -15.16
CA PRO A 86 -4.81 16.47 -14.37
C PRO A 86 -5.13 15.00 -14.68
N GLU A 87 -5.20 14.63 -15.95
CA GLU A 87 -5.54 13.27 -16.38
C GLU A 87 -4.55 12.23 -15.84
N ARG A 88 -3.26 12.59 -15.83
CA ARG A 88 -2.20 11.73 -15.26
C ARG A 88 -2.34 11.58 -13.75
N ASP A 89 -2.47 12.71 -13.05
CA ASP A 89 -2.46 12.73 -11.59
C ASP A 89 -3.72 12.10 -11.02
N TYR A 90 -4.87 12.33 -11.66
CA TYR A 90 -6.12 11.64 -11.37
C TYR A 90 -5.98 10.12 -11.55
N CYS A 91 -5.48 9.68 -12.71
CA CYS A 91 -5.28 8.26 -13.00
C CYS A 91 -4.39 7.58 -11.95
N MET A 92 -3.27 8.22 -11.55
CA MET A 92 -2.40 7.67 -10.51
C MET A 92 -3.13 7.49 -9.17
N VAL A 93 -3.94 8.47 -8.75
CA VAL A 93 -4.69 8.39 -7.48
C VAL A 93 -5.80 7.36 -7.56
N VAL A 94 -6.53 7.26 -8.68
CA VAL A 94 -7.52 6.20 -8.92
C VAL A 94 -6.89 4.82 -8.76
N LEU A 95 -5.74 4.58 -9.39
CA LEU A 95 -5.04 3.30 -9.29
C LEU A 95 -4.55 3.00 -7.86
N PHE A 96 -4.06 4.00 -7.13
CA PHE A 96 -3.70 3.80 -5.71
C PHE A 96 -4.90 3.40 -4.86
N LEU A 97 -6.04 4.08 -5.04
CA LEU A 97 -7.24 3.89 -4.21
C LEU A 97 -8.05 2.65 -4.58
N ASN A 98 -8.02 2.21 -5.84
CA ASN A 98 -8.78 1.04 -6.29
C ASN A 98 -7.94 -0.24 -6.32
N CYS A 99 -6.67 -0.16 -6.72
CA CYS A 99 -5.82 -1.34 -6.88
C CYS A 99 -4.83 -1.55 -5.74
N GLY A 100 -4.70 -0.59 -4.84
CA GLY A 100 -3.75 -0.66 -3.74
C GLY A 100 -2.29 -0.87 -4.18
N MET A 101 -1.87 -0.31 -5.31
CA MET A 101 -0.53 -0.46 -5.86
C MET A 101 0.54 0.14 -4.93
N ARG A 102 1.75 -0.42 -4.96
CA ARG A 102 2.91 0.25 -4.37
C ARG A 102 3.37 1.38 -5.29
N LEU A 103 3.94 2.43 -4.70
CA LEU A 103 4.48 3.55 -5.48
C LEU A 103 5.48 3.11 -6.56
N SER A 104 6.40 2.20 -6.20
CA SER A 104 7.38 1.67 -7.16
C SER A 104 6.77 0.81 -8.26
N GLU A 105 5.69 0.09 -7.97
CA GLU A 105 4.93 -0.67 -8.96
C GLU A 105 4.27 0.26 -9.97
N LEU A 106 3.58 1.30 -9.49
CA LEU A 106 2.93 2.29 -10.36
C LEU A 106 3.93 3.02 -11.25
N VAL A 107 5.04 3.50 -10.68
CA VAL A 107 6.09 4.21 -11.44
C VAL A 107 6.79 3.29 -12.42
N GLY A 108 6.96 2.02 -12.07
CA GLY A 108 7.65 1.01 -12.88
C GLY A 108 6.86 0.50 -14.09
N MET A 109 5.54 0.75 -14.16
CA MET A 109 4.69 0.21 -15.23
C MET A 109 5.12 0.66 -16.62
N ASP A 110 5.12 -0.28 -17.56
CA ASP A 110 5.28 -0.07 -19.00
C ASP A 110 3.94 -0.24 -19.71
N LEU A 111 3.79 0.36 -20.90
CA LEU A 111 2.58 0.24 -21.72
C LEU A 111 2.22 -1.22 -22.02
N GLY A 112 3.22 -2.07 -22.21
CA GLY A 112 3.03 -3.52 -22.46
C GLY A 112 2.59 -4.33 -21.24
N ASP A 113 2.51 -3.71 -20.07
CA ASP A 113 2.01 -4.36 -18.84
C ASP A 113 0.50 -4.21 -18.68
N ILE A 114 -0.15 -3.36 -19.48
CA ILE A 114 -1.57 -3.04 -19.40
C ILE A 114 -2.33 -3.83 -20.45
N ASP A 115 -3.34 -4.57 -20.03
CA ASP A 115 -4.33 -5.21 -20.86
C ASP A 115 -5.72 -4.65 -20.50
N LEU A 116 -6.19 -3.71 -21.31
CA LEU A 116 -7.50 -3.06 -21.09
C LEU A 116 -8.66 -3.96 -21.48
N GLU A 117 -8.48 -4.92 -22.42
CA GLU A 117 -9.51 -5.86 -22.83
C GLU A 117 -9.81 -6.84 -21.69
N GLN A 118 -8.74 -7.39 -21.09
CA GLN A 118 -8.85 -8.28 -19.94
C GLN A 118 -9.00 -7.54 -18.61
N ARG A 119 -8.96 -6.19 -18.63
CA ARG A 119 -9.03 -5.33 -17.44
C ARG A 119 -8.02 -5.74 -16.39
N GLN A 120 -6.76 -5.84 -16.77
CA GLN A 120 -5.69 -6.26 -15.86
C GLN A 120 -4.37 -5.54 -16.13
N ILE A 121 -3.54 -5.46 -15.11
CA ILE A 121 -2.18 -4.94 -15.17
C ILE A 121 -1.24 -5.95 -14.55
N ARG A 122 -0.14 -6.24 -15.24
CA ARG A 122 0.97 -7.02 -14.72
C ARG A 122 1.94 -6.11 -13.97
N LEU A 123 2.17 -6.39 -12.69
CA LEU A 123 3.06 -5.61 -11.84
C LEU A 123 4.27 -6.43 -11.40
N PHE A 124 5.42 -5.76 -11.33
CA PHE A 124 6.66 -6.34 -10.84
C PHE A 124 6.98 -5.79 -9.46
N GLY A 125 6.96 -6.67 -8.46
CA GLY A 125 7.28 -6.34 -7.08
C GLY A 125 8.75 -6.53 -6.71
N LYS A 126 9.06 -6.42 -5.41
CA LYS A 126 10.41 -6.65 -4.89
C LYS A 126 10.90 -8.06 -5.24
N GLY A 127 12.09 -8.16 -5.84
CA GLY A 127 12.70 -9.43 -6.27
C GLY A 127 12.10 -9.99 -7.57
N HIS A 128 11.61 -9.13 -8.47
CA HIS A 128 10.99 -9.50 -9.76
C HIS A 128 9.80 -10.46 -9.64
N LYS A 129 9.13 -10.50 -8.49
CA LYS A 129 7.90 -11.27 -8.35
C LYS A 129 6.78 -10.56 -9.10
N GLU A 130 6.18 -11.27 -10.05
CA GLU A 130 5.04 -10.79 -10.79
C GLU A 130 3.75 -10.97 -9.99
N ARG A 131 2.83 -10.03 -10.15
CA ARG A 131 1.43 -10.17 -9.73
C ARG A 131 0.50 -9.48 -10.71
N MET A 132 -0.67 -10.07 -10.91
CA MET A 132 -1.75 -9.45 -11.68
C MET A 132 -2.59 -8.57 -10.76
N VAL A 133 -3.03 -7.44 -11.29
CA VAL A 133 -3.99 -6.54 -10.65
C VAL A 133 -5.15 -6.35 -11.62
N TYR A 134 -6.37 -6.49 -11.12
CA TYR A 134 -7.59 -6.33 -11.91
C TYR A 134 -8.10 -4.89 -11.80
N LEU A 135 -8.69 -4.41 -12.90
CA LEU A 135 -9.18 -3.06 -13.05
C LEU A 135 -10.70 -3.05 -13.02
N ASN A 136 -11.27 -2.20 -12.17
CA ASN A 136 -12.67 -1.85 -12.25
C ASN A 136 -12.89 -0.73 -13.31
N GLU A 137 -14.14 -0.37 -13.57
CA GLU A 137 -14.51 0.63 -14.57
C GLU A 137 -13.77 1.95 -14.39
N ALA A 138 -13.75 2.48 -13.17
CA ALA A 138 -13.06 3.73 -12.86
C ALA A 138 -11.57 3.72 -13.22
N CYS A 139 -10.90 2.58 -13.01
CA CYS A 139 -9.50 2.41 -13.38
C CYS A 139 -9.30 2.39 -14.91
N VAL A 140 -10.19 1.70 -15.62
CA VAL A 140 -10.16 1.61 -17.08
C VAL A 140 -10.38 2.99 -17.70
N GLU A 141 -11.41 3.70 -17.30
CA GLU A 141 -11.71 5.06 -17.79
C GLU A 141 -10.56 6.03 -17.50
N ALA A 142 -10.03 6.03 -16.29
CA ALA A 142 -8.92 6.90 -15.91
C ALA A 142 -7.65 6.61 -16.75
N LEU A 143 -7.36 5.33 -17.01
CA LEU A 143 -6.25 4.93 -17.88
C LEU A 143 -6.48 5.35 -19.32
N GLN A 144 -7.67 5.14 -19.88
CA GLN A 144 -8.01 5.51 -21.26
C GLN A 144 -7.89 7.02 -21.47
N LEU A 145 -8.44 7.82 -20.55
CA LEU A 145 -8.33 9.29 -20.61
C LEU A 145 -6.89 9.76 -20.56
N TYR A 146 -6.11 9.22 -19.63
CA TYR A 146 -4.71 9.59 -19.52
C TYR A 146 -3.89 9.12 -20.72
N LEU A 147 -4.05 7.87 -21.18
CA LEU A 147 -3.28 7.34 -22.31
C LEU A 147 -3.61 8.07 -23.61
N ALA A 148 -4.86 8.45 -23.86
CA ALA A 148 -5.25 9.29 -24.99
C ALA A 148 -4.47 10.62 -24.95
N LYS A 149 -4.42 11.28 -23.78
CA LYS A 149 -3.68 12.53 -23.60
C LYS A 149 -2.17 12.35 -23.73
N ARG A 150 -1.63 11.27 -23.13
CA ARG A 150 -0.21 10.93 -23.23
C ARG A 150 0.23 10.74 -24.67
N ASN A 151 -0.53 10.01 -25.47
CA ASN A 151 -0.17 9.66 -26.83
C ASN A 151 -0.22 10.85 -27.79
N THR A 152 -0.96 11.92 -27.42
CA THR A 152 -0.99 13.18 -28.19
C THR A 152 0.04 14.22 -27.71
N MET A 153 0.93 13.86 -26.75
CA MET A 153 1.94 14.80 -26.25
C MET A 153 3.00 15.10 -27.32
N GLU A 154 3.05 16.36 -27.75
CA GLU A 154 4.07 16.82 -28.68
C GLU A 154 5.49 16.56 -28.15
N GLY A 155 6.33 15.93 -28.96
CA GLY A 155 7.73 15.60 -28.64
C GLY A 155 7.91 14.49 -27.63
N LEU A 156 6.90 13.67 -27.37
CA LEU A 156 7.08 12.40 -26.67
C LEU A 156 7.82 11.42 -27.58
N ASN A 157 8.86 10.79 -27.03
CA ASN A 157 9.57 9.74 -27.77
C ASN A 157 8.64 8.57 -28.06
N PRO A 158 8.42 8.18 -29.33
CA PRO A 158 7.57 7.02 -29.67
C PRO A 158 8.02 5.69 -29.04
N LYS A 159 9.30 5.59 -28.65
CA LYS A 159 9.87 4.42 -27.98
C LYS A 159 9.76 4.47 -26.45
N GLU A 160 9.20 5.54 -25.86
CA GLU A 160 9.01 5.64 -24.41
C GLU A 160 7.95 4.64 -23.96
N LYS A 161 8.38 3.65 -23.22
CA LYS A 161 7.52 2.55 -22.74
C LYS A 161 6.78 2.89 -21.45
N ALA A 162 7.29 3.85 -20.66
CA ALA A 162 6.70 4.17 -19.38
C ALA A 162 5.24 4.60 -19.52
N VAL A 163 4.36 4.03 -18.70
CA VAL A 163 2.97 4.49 -18.62
C VAL A 163 2.94 5.94 -18.17
N PHE A 164 3.49 6.23 -17.01
CA PHE A 164 3.45 7.57 -16.42
C PHE A 164 4.70 8.38 -16.76
N VAL A 165 4.49 9.48 -17.48
CA VAL A 165 5.56 10.38 -17.91
C VAL A 165 5.41 11.77 -17.31
N THR A 166 6.54 12.48 -17.18
CA THR A 166 6.55 13.90 -16.79
C THR A 166 6.09 14.79 -17.95
N ARG A 167 5.38 15.88 -17.65
CA ARG A 167 4.89 16.80 -18.70
C ARG A 167 6.00 17.48 -19.48
N ARG A 168 7.08 17.88 -18.80
CA ARG A 168 8.18 18.65 -19.43
C ARG A 168 9.17 17.76 -20.17
N ARG A 169 9.76 16.76 -19.49
CA ARG A 169 10.80 15.91 -20.05
C ARG A 169 10.25 14.74 -20.86
N LYS A 170 8.98 14.39 -20.64
CA LYS A 170 8.32 13.26 -21.30
C LYS A 170 9.05 11.92 -21.09
N GLU A 171 9.68 11.82 -19.93
CA GLU A 171 10.39 10.64 -19.43
C GLU A 171 9.59 10.04 -18.28
N ARG A 172 9.86 8.79 -17.94
CA ARG A 172 9.26 8.11 -16.78
C ARG A 172 9.26 8.99 -15.54
N ILE A 173 8.11 9.11 -14.91
CA ILE A 173 7.98 9.87 -13.65
C ILE A 173 8.74 9.18 -12.52
N SER A 174 9.36 9.96 -11.64
CA SER A 174 10.07 9.41 -10.48
C SER A 174 9.14 9.22 -9.27
N ASN A 175 9.49 8.28 -8.37
CA ASN A 175 8.79 8.09 -7.10
C ASN A 175 8.63 9.41 -6.33
N ARG A 176 9.71 10.18 -6.22
CA ARG A 176 9.71 11.48 -5.54
C ARG A 176 8.71 12.46 -6.14
N ARG A 177 8.59 12.48 -7.48
CA ARG A 177 7.64 13.38 -8.16
C ARG A 177 6.19 12.95 -7.88
N VAL A 178 5.88 11.66 -7.92
CA VAL A 178 4.56 11.14 -7.56
C VAL A 178 4.21 11.46 -6.10
N GLU A 179 5.16 11.27 -5.17
CA GLU A 179 4.94 11.66 -3.76
C GLU A 179 4.64 13.14 -3.61
N GLN A 180 5.35 14.01 -4.32
CA GLN A 180 5.11 15.45 -4.30
C GLN A 180 3.71 15.80 -4.84
N LEU A 181 3.32 15.21 -5.97
CA LEU A 181 2.00 15.43 -6.58
C LEU A 181 0.87 14.97 -5.65
N VAL A 182 0.95 13.75 -5.14
CA VAL A 182 -0.05 13.21 -4.21
C VAL A 182 -0.10 14.01 -2.90
N THR A 183 1.05 14.42 -2.35
CA THR A 183 1.10 15.26 -1.14
C THR A 183 0.50 16.64 -1.41
N GLY A 184 0.73 17.22 -2.59
CA GLY A 184 0.13 18.48 -3.02
C GLY A 184 -1.38 18.39 -3.10
N ALA A 185 -1.90 17.36 -3.77
CA ALA A 185 -3.33 17.08 -3.88
C ALA A 185 -3.99 16.86 -2.50
N MET A 186 -3.35 16.06 -1.64
CA MET A 186 -3.82 15.87 -0.25
C MET A 186 -3.89 17.17 0.53
N LYS A 187 -2.88 18.04 0.39
CA LYS A 187 -2.87 19.35 1.04
C LYS A 187 -4.01 20.24 0.53
N ALA A 188 -4.25 20.24 -0.77
CA ALA A 188 -5.34 20.99 -1.40
C ALA A 188 -6.72 20.51 -0.93
N ALA A 189 -6.89 19.19 -0.75
CA ALA A 189 -8.07 18.57 -0.17
C ALA A 189 -8.18 18.72 1.36
N GLY A 190 -7.27 19.48 2.02
CA GLY A 190 -7.28 19.63 3.49
C GLY A 190 -6.83 18.40 4.27
N LEU A 191 -6.34 17.36 3.62
CA LEU A 191 -5.97 16.07 4.20
C LEU A 191 -4.53 16.11 4.75
N LYS A 192 -4.38 16.17 6.09
CA LYS A 192 -3.07 16.25 6.74
C LYS A 192 -2.57 14.88 7.22
N GLY A 193 -1.28 14.62 7.01
CA GLY A 193 -0.59 13.45 7.57
C GLY A 193 -0.80 12.16 6.78
N PHE A 194 -1.24 12.23 5.52
CA PHE A 194 -1.33 11.11 4.60
C PHE A 194 -0.12 11.04 3.66
N SER A 195 0.08 9.88 3.03
CA SER A 195 1.15 9.60 2.08
C SER A 195 0.68 8.56 1.05
N THR A 196 1.42 8.36 -0.03
CA THR A 196 1.10 7.33 -1.04
C THR A 196 0.93 5.93 -0.42
N HIS A 197 1.73 5.60 0.60
CA HIS A 197 1.58 4.31 1.29
C HIS A 197 0.23 4.19 2.03
N LYS A 198 -0.26 5.29 2.61
CA LYS A 198 -1.57 5.30 3.27
C LYS A 198 -2.73 5.20 2.29
N LEU A 199 -2.59 5.60 1.02
CA LEU A 199 -3.60 5.33 -0.01
C LEU A 199 -3.78 3.84 -0.26
N ARG A 200 -2.70 3.07 -0.24
CA ARG A 200 -2.78 1.62 -0.31
C ARG A 200 -3.50 1.01 0.90
N HIS A 201 -3.26 1.52 2.11
CA HIS A 201 -4.03 1.13 3.30
C HIS A 201 -5.50 1.52 3.17
N THR A 202 -5.78 2.72 2.64
CA THR A 202 -7.14 3.17 2.35
C THR A 202 -7.86 2.20 1.40
N ALA A 203 -7.22 1.84 0.28
CA ALA A 203 -7.77 0.86 -0.66
C ALA A 203 -8.13 -0.46 0.03
N ALA A 204 -7.18 -0.99 0.82
CA ALA A 204 -7.38 -2.22 1.58
C ALA A 204 -8.56 -2.12 2.55
N THR A 205 -8.61 -1.04 3.33
CA THR A 205 -9.64 -0.83 4.35
C THR A 205 -11.02 -0.65 3.71
N LEU A 206 -11.13 0.16 2.65
CA LEU A 206 -12.39 0.37 1.95
C LEU A 206 -12.92 -0.93 1.35
N MET A 207 -12.06 -1.76 0.73
CA MET A 207 -12.45 -3.07 0.23
C MET A 207 -12.90 -4.02 1.36
N TYR A 208 -12.17 -4.04 2.47
CA TYR A 208 -12.51 -4.88 3.61
C TYR A 208 -13.86 -4.49 4.25
N GLN A 209 -14.13 -3.19 4.36
CA GLN A 209 -15.38 -2.65 4.93
C GLN A 209 -16.63 -3.00 4.13
N THR A 210 -16.50 -3.44 2.87
CA THR A 210 -17.67 -3.95 2.13
C THR A 210 -18.24 -5.26 2.70
N GLY A 211 -17.49 -5.94 3.57
CA GLY A 211 -17.88 -7.21 4.19
C GLY A 211 -17.82 -8.44 3.27
N ASN A 212 -17.49 -8.24 1.99
CA ASN A 212 -17.51 -9.32 0.98
C ASN A 212 -16.11 -9.87 0.66
N VAL A 213 -15.06 -9.33 1.29
CA VAL A 213 -13.67 -9.69 1.02
C VAL A 213 -13.02 -10.25 2.27
N ASP A 214 -12.57 -11.49 2.20
CA ASP A 214 -11.80 -12.08 3.30
C ASP A 214 -10.35 -11.56 3.34
N ILE A 215 -9.71 -11.73 4.50
CA ILE A 215 -8.38 -11.19 4.76
C ILE A 215 -7.27 -11.85 3.92
N LEU A 216 -7.45 -13.11 3.51
CA LEU A 216 -6.47 -13.82 2.69
C LEU A 216 -6.51 -13.29 1.26
N THR A 217 -7.71 -13.09 0.72
CA THR A 217 -7.93 -12.44 -0.57
C THR A 217 -7.32 -11.03 -0.58
N LEU A 218 -7.54 -10.26 0.48
CA LEU A 218 -6.98 -8.92 0.61
C LEU A 218 -5.44 -8.94 0.67
N LYS A 219 -4.84 -9.85 1.44
CA LYS A 219 -3.37 -10.05 1.47
C LYS A 219 -2.81 -10.39 0.10
N GLN A 220 -3.48 -11.25 -0.65
CA GLN A 220 -3.08 -11.63 -2.00
C GLN A 220 -3.17 -10.45 -2.96
N LEU A 221 -4.27 -9.72 -2.97
CA LEU A 221 -4.48 -8.51 -3.75
C LEU A 221 -3.36 -7.50 -3.51
N LEU A 222 -3.00 -7.30 -2.26
CA LEU A 222 -1.92 -6.40 -1.89
C LEU A 222 -0.51 -6.98 -2.18
N GLY A 223 -0.36 -8.28 -2.46
CA GLY A 223 0.94 -8.90 -2.70
C GLY A 223 1.85 -8.85 -1.47
N HIS A 224 1.33 -9.18 -0.28
CA HIS A 224 2.12 -9.35 0.93
C HIS A 224 2.82 -10.71 0.90
N SER A 225 4.16 -10.71 0.91
CA SER A 225 5.05 -11.84 0.61
C SER A 225 5.19 -12.92 1.68
N SER A 226 4.38 -12.94 2.72
CA SER A 226 4.47 -13.97 3.75
C SER A 226 3.19 -14.78 3.86
N VAL A 227 3.03 -15.76 2.99
CA VAL A 227 2.42 -17.08 3.27
C VAL A 227 2.85 -18.01 2.15
N GLY A 228 3.75 -18.94 2.42
CA GLY A 228 4.05 -20.05 1.53
C GLY A 228 2.86 -21.00 1.45
N THR A 229 2.63 -21.50 0.27
CA THR A 229 1.62 -22.46 -0.18
C THR A 229 0.36 -21.86 -0.76
N THR A 230 0.22 -21.94 -2.09
CA THR A 230 -1.02 -22.49 -2.63
C THR A 230 -1.10 -22.42 -4.15
N GLN A 231 -0.65 -23.43 -4.83
CA GLN A 231 -0.94 -23.62 -6.27
C GLN A 231 -2.34 -24.20 -6.52
N ILE A 232 -3.11 -24.60 -5.52
CA ILE A 232 -4.37 -25.35 -5.68
C ILE A 232 -5.63 -24.45 -5.75
N TYR A 233 -5.53 -23.18 -5.29
CA TYR A 233 -6.69 -22.28 -5.22
C TYR A 233 -6.67 -21.13 -6.25
N THR A 234 -5.83 -21.20 -7.27
CA THR A 234 -5.58 -20.09 -8.20
C THR A 234 -6.84 -19.56 -8.89
N HIS A 235 -7.74 -20.45 -9.34
CA HIS A 235 -8.94 -20.01 -10.07
C HIS A 235 -10.05 -19.45 -9.19
N LEU A 236 -10.27 -19.99 -8.00
CA LEU A 236 -11.25 -19.47 -7.05
C LEU A 236 -10.81 -18.13 -6.45
N GLN A 237 -9.51 -17.99 -6.20
CA GLN A 237 -8.91 -16.77 -5.71
C GLN A 237 -8.96 -15.63 -6.73
N GLU A 238 -8.80 -15.93 -8.02
CA GLU A 238 -8.91 -14.92 -9.07
C GLU A 238 -10.30 -14.28 -9.12
N PHE A 239 -11.35 -15.09 -9.03
CA PHE A 239 -12.73 -14.60 -9.00
C PHE A 239 -13.00 -13.70 -7.78
N GLN A 240 -12.54 -14.12 -6.59
CA GLN A 240 -12.68 -13.32 -5.36
C GLN A 240 -11.93 -11.99 -5.43
N VAL A 241 -10.72 -11.99 -6.01
CA VAL A 241 -9.94 -10.76 -6.20
C VAL A 241 -10.64 -9.80 -7.18
N ARG A 242 -11.21 -10.29 -8.27
CA ARG A 242 -12.01 -9.48 -9.20
C ARG A 242 -13.23 -8.90 -8.51
N ALA A 243 -14.01 -9.71 -7.80
CA ALA A 243 -15.18 -9.28 -7.07
C ALA A 243 -14.85 -8.21 -6.01
N ALA A 244 -13.71 -8.34 -5.31
CA ALA A 244 -13.25 -7.36 -4.34
C ALA A 244 -12.93 -6.00 -4.97
N ILE A 245 -12.35 -5.97 -6.17
CA ILE A 245 -12.06 -4.72 -6.89
C ILE A 245 -13.35 -4.06 -7.37
N GLU A 246 -14.27 -4.84 -7.93
CA GLU A 246 -15.58 -4.31 -8.39
C GLU A 246 -16.41 -3.71 -7.23
N GLN A 247 -16.27 -4.26 -6.03
CA GLN A 247 -16.97 -3.79 -4.83
C GLN A 247 -16.28 -2.61 -4.14
N ASN A 248 -15.18 -2.09 -4.67
CA ASN A 248 -14.57 -0.88 -4.11
C ASN A 248 -15.57 0.30 -4.25
N PRO A 249 -15.92 1.01 -3.15
CA PRO A 249 -16.82 2.16 -3.20
C PRO A 249 -16.42 3.23 -4.23
N LEU A 250 -15.15 3.28 -4.61
CA LEU A 250 -14.62 4.21 -5.61
C LEU A 250 -14.57 3.62 -7.02
N GLY A 251 -15.00 2.37 -7.21
CA GLY A 251 -14.97 1.68 -8.51
C GLY A 251 -15.86 2.28 -9.58
N THR A 252 -16.87 3.06 -9.19
CA THR A 252 -17.81 3.75 -10.09
C THR A 252 -17.61 5.28 -10.16
N VAL A 253 -16.51 5.77 -9.58
CA VAL A 253 -16.17 7.20 -9.57
C VAL A 253 -15.51 7.58 -10.88
N THR A 254 -16.27 8.17 -11.79
CA THR A 254 -15.75 8.74 -13.03
C THR A 254 -15.29 10.18 -12.83
N PRO A 255 -14.43 10.71 -13.72
CA PRO A 255 -14.05 12.14 -13.68
C PRO A 255 -15.25 13.08 -13.69
N GLU A 256 -16.33 12.73 -14.37
CA GLU A 256 -17.57 13.52 -14.44
C GLU A 256 -18.32 13.51 -13.12
N LYS A 257 -18.46 12.34 -12.46
CA LYS A 257 -19.08 12.25 -11.13
C LYS A 257 -18.30 13.03 -10.09
N ALA A 258 -16.97 12.96 -10.12
CA ALA A 258 -16.12 13.73 -9.22
C ALA A 258 -16.27 15.25 -9.44
N ARG A 259 -16.59 15.71 -10.67
CA ARG A 259 -16.85 17.12 -10.99
C ARG A 259 -18.26 17.57 -10.60
N LEU A 260 -19.27 16.71 -10.78
CA LEU A 260 -20.67 17.03 -10.48
C LEU A 260 -20.91 17.24 -8.98
N ASP A 261 -20.23 16.49 -8.12
CA ASP A 261 -20.32 16.67 -6.67
C ASP A 261 -19.75 18.02 -6.20
N THR A 262 -18.77 18.57 -6.91
CA THR A 262 -18.25 19.91 -6.64
C THR A 262 -19.25 20.99 -6.95
N THR A 263 -19.99 20.87 -8.04
CA THR A 263 -20.97 21.87 -8.45
C THR A 263 -22.10 21.96 -7.42
N LYS A 264 -22.50 20.82 -6.84
CA LYS A 264 -23.47 20.76 -5.74
C LYS A 264 -22.93 21.36 -4.45
N ARG A 265 -21.65 21.08 -4.09
CA ARG A 265 -20.99 21.65 -2.91
C ARG A 265 -20.79 23.18 -3.04
N ALA A 266 -20.45 23.66 -4.24
CA ALA A 266 -20.28 25.09 -4.51
C ALA A 266 -21.63 25.85 -4.53
N ALA A 267 -22.72 25.17 -4.82
CA ALA A 267 -24.07 25.71 -4.80
C ALA A 267 -24.71 25.87 -3.40
N GLY A 268 -23.93 25.58 -2.33
CA GLY A 268 -24.37 25.91 -0.94
C GLY A 268 -25.43 24.98 -0.37
N GLU A 269 -25.60 23.77 -0.88
CA GLU A 269 -26.38 22.76 -0.17
C GLU A 269 -25.63 22.37 1.11
N ASN A 270 -26.05 23.01 2.21
CA ASN A 270 -25.60 22.81 3.58
C ASN A 270 -25.52 21.31 3.89
N ARG A 271 -24.34 20.80 4.16
CA ARG A 271 -24.19 19.61 5.00
C ARG A 271 -24.75 20.01 6.36
N GLY A 272 -25.98 19.54 6.66
CA GLY A 272 -26.56 19.71 7.96
C GLY A 272 -25.55 19.28 9.02
N GLU A 273 -25.31 20.15 9.98
CA GLU A 273 -24.67 19.83 11.23
C GLU A 273 -25.43 18.65 11.86
N ASN A 274 -24.98 17.43 11.57
CA ASN A 274 -25.44 16.28 12.33
C ASN A 274 -24.71 16.28 13.64
N ASN A 275 -25.43 16.78 14.63
CA ASN A 275 -25.20 16.63 16.05
C ASN A 275 -24.49 15.31 16.38
N ALA A 276 -23.38 15.47 17.09
CA ALA A 276 -22.86 14.47 17.98
C ALA A 276 -23.92 14.25 19.08
N ASP A 277 -24.75 13.24 18.90
CA ASP A 277 -25.55 12.70 19.97
C ASP A 277 -25.35 11.18 19.99
N SER A 278 -24.72 10.79 21.08
CA SER A 278 -24.64 9.49 21.73
C SER A 278 -25.31 8.31 21.01
N MET A 279 -24.51 7.54 20.32
CA MET A 279 -24.75 6.10 20.19
C MET A 279 -23.53 5.37 20.76
N ASP A 280 -23.77 4.63 21.82
CA ASP A 280 -22.83 3.64 22.36
C ASP A 280 -22.45 2.69 21.23
N VAL A 281 -21.27 2.91 20.67
CA VAL A 281 -20.66 2.01 19.69
C VAL A 281 -19.96 0.95 20.53
N GLU A 282 -20.55 -0.24 20.64
CA GLU A 282 -19.82 -1.45 21.00
C GLU A 282 -18.51 -1.45 20.22
N GLU A 283 -17.42 -1.58 20.95
CA GLU A 283 -16.02 -1.53 20.50
C GLU A 283 -15.77 -2.72 19.55
N ALA A 284 -16.16 -2.53 18.26
CA ALA A 284 -15.79 -3.48 17.23
C ALA A 284 -14.29 -3.36 17.01
N ALA A 285 -13.56 -4.42 17.30
CA ALA A 285 -12.12 -4.53 17.10
C ALA A 285 -11.74 -4.02 15.69
N SER A 286 -10.73 -3.15 15.64
CA SER A 286 -10.26 -2.54 14.40
C SER A 286 -9.86 -3.64 13.39
N PRO A 287 -10.13 -3.47 12.10
CA PRO A 287 -9.74 -4.42 11.04
C PRO A 287 -8.26 -4.80 11.04
N MET A 288 -7.41 -4.00 11.68
CA MET A 288 -5.97 -4.26 11.79
C MET A 288 -5.60 -5.22 12.94
N GLU A 289 -6.41 -5.35 13.99
CA GLU A 289 -6.17 -6.35 15.04
C GLU A 289 -6.40 -7.77 14.52
N ALA A 290 -7.35 -7.94 13.60
CA ALA A 290 -7.54 -9.19 12.87
C ALA A 290 -6.33 -9.58 12.00
N PHE A 291 -5.50 -8.60 11.58
CA PHE A 291 -4.27 -8.85 10.82
C PHE A 291 -3.12 -9.43 11.66
N GLU A 292 -3.08 -9.10 12.96
CA GLU A 292 -2.02 -9.57 13.87
C GLU A 292 -2.40 -10.88 14.57
N GLY A 293 -3.68 -11.12 14.87
CA GLY A 293 -4.16 -12.33 15.57
C GLY A 293 -4.08 -13.61 14.74
N ALA A 294 -4.25 -13.54 13.42
CA ALA A 294 -4.22 -14.69 12.53
C ALA A 294 -2.82 -15.31 12.32
N ALA A 295 -1.76 -14.67 12.80
CA ALA A 295 -0.38 -15.15 12.66
C ALA A 295 0.08 -16.08 13.79
N ASN A 296 -0.72 -16.28 14.86
CA ASN A 296 -0.27 -16.96 16.08
C ASN A 296 -0.99 -18.28 16.42
N ASP A 297 -2.04 -18.65 15.68
CA ASP A 297 -2.64 -19.98 15.84
C ASP A 297 -1.91 -21.00 14.96
N GLY A 298 -0.79 -21.48 15.50
CA GLY A 298 -0.07 -22.63 14.96
C GLY A 298 -0.92 -23.89 15.08
N ILE A 299 -1.49 -24.35 13.98
CA ILE A 299 -2.02 -25.72 13.87
C ILE A 299 -0.84 -26.66 14.06
N ARG A 300 -0.75 -27.26 15.23
CA ARG A 300 0.10 -28.43 15.47
C ARG A 300 -0.47 -29.57 14.65
N VAL A 301 0.14 -29.86 13.52
CA VAL A 301 -0.10 -31.11 12.81
C VAL A 301 0.75 -32.20 13.50
N ASP A 302 0.08 -33.12 14.13
CA ASP A 302 0.66 -34.31 14.73
C ASP A 302 1.17 -35.24 13.60
N LEU A 303 2.50 -35.38 13.47
CA LEU A 303 3.19 -36.18 12.47
C LEU A 303 3.46 -37.62 12.93
N SER A 304 2.81 -38.10 13.97
CA SER A 304 3.10 -39.42 14.55
C SER A 304 2.49 -40.62 13.82
N SER A 305 1.75 -40.44 12.71
CA SER A 305 1.05 -41.56 12.01
C SER A 305 1.54 -41.92 10.62
N MET A 306 2.76 -41.49 10.22
CA MET A 306 3.32 -41.86 8.90
C MET A 306 4.70 -42.53 9.02
N THR A 307 4.81 -43.57 9.83
CA THR A 307 5.87 -44.57 9.72
C THR A 307 5.21 -45.93 9.62
N GLY A 308 4.93 -46.34 8.43
CA GLY A 308 4.43 -47.67 8.04
C GLY A 308 5.29 -48.23 6.92
N ASP A 309 6.12 -49.15 7.30
CA ASP A 309 6.69 -50.30 6.59
C ASP A 309 7.10 -50.16 5.12
N LYS A 310 8.41 -50.28 4.91
CA LYS A 310 8.96 -50.92 3.73
C LYS A 310 9.94 -51.97 4.15
N GLU A 311 9.50 -53.23 4.15
CA GLU A 311 10.36 -54.37 3.91
C GLU A 311 9.95 -55.06 2.63
N THR A 312 10.99 -55.51 1.87
CA THR A 312 11.07 -56.63 0.91
C THR A 312 10.32 -56.48 -0.43
N VAL A 313 10.97 -56.39 -1.53
CA VAL A 313 11.75 -57.37 -2.38
C VAL A 313 12.60 -56.56 -3.34
#